data_6a4bb2ba476dd6936b4eec7b137ad4d8
#
_entry.id   6a4bb2ba476dd6936b4eec7b137ad4d8
#
_cell.length_a   1.000
_cell.length_b   1.000
_cell.length_c   1.000
_cell.angle_alpha   90.00
_cell.angle_beta   90.00
_cell.angle_gamma   90.00
#
_symmetry.space_group_name_H-M   'P 1'
#
loop_
_entity.id
_entity.type
_entity.pdbx_description
1 polymer ?
#
loop_
_entity_poly.entity_id
_entity_poly.type
_entity_poly.pdbx_seq_one_letter_code
_entity_poly.pdbx_strand_id
1 'polypeptide(L)'
;MSTSTTFKITFALSTLLVSSIASSALIVTDSSSTFAAIVASGGGSISTESFETYNGFYASPLTGGSGDSAWSAAAVGGIFCGAVGTSQTLSTNNPVPLTISFSSPNVFAVGGDFFNTDSNFNIVPGTITISVAGVSYVYESNGSSTSFGGFISTSGAIDSIKIESIQGGPILNLYPTVDNLVVGIVPSPAVLALGALAGMVSRRRRS
;
A
#
# COMPACT_ATOMS: atom_id res chain seq x y z
N MET A 1 29.47 52.85 -53.74
CA MET A 1 29.83 52.04 -52.54
C MET A 1 28.57 51.68 -51.80
N SER A 2 28.13 50.40 -51.93
CA SER A 2 26.94 49.90 -51.27
C SER A 2 27.37 48.95 -50.12
N THR A 3 27.09 49.30 -48.87
CA THR A 3 27.39 48.50 -47.70
C THR A 3 26.20 47.61 -47.40
N SER A 4 26.36 46.32 -47.63
CA SER A 4 25.39 45.28 -47.27
C SER A 4 25.55 44.94 -45.79
N THR A 5 24.51 45.20 -44.96
CA THR A 5 24.46 44.85 -43.56
C THR A 5 23.79 43.50 -43.43
N THR A 6 24.56 42.45 -43.07
CA THR A 6 24.03 41.11 -42.84
C THR A 6 23.50 40.98 -41.39
N PHE A 7 22.20 40.78 -41.23
CA PHE A 7 21.53 40.56 -39.92
C PHE A 7 21.60 39.06 -39.59
N LYS A 8 22.34 38.68 -38.53
CA LYS A 8 22.36 37.32 -38.02
C LYS A 8 21.26 37.16 -36.94
N ILE A 9 20.21 36.41 -37.26
CA ILE A 9 19.18 36.05 -36.31
C ILE A 9 19.64 34.75 -35.65
N THR A 10 19.95 34.82 -34.33
CA THR A 10 20.26 33.65 -33.52
C THR A 10 18.94 33.16 -32.86
N PHE A 11 18.47 32.02 -33.31
CA PHE A 11 17.33 31.34 -32.64
C PHE A 11 17.86 30.64 -31.38
N ALA A 12 17.46 31.13 -30.21
CA ALA A 12 17.63 30.42 -28.95
C ALA A 12 16.51 29.37 -28.83
N LEU A 13 16.88 28.09 -28.98
CA LEU A 13 15.98 26.95 -28.76
C LEU A 13 15.83 26.72 -27.24
N SER A 14 14.79 27.30 -26.64
CA SER A 14 14.43 27.02 -25.24
C SER A 14 13.77 25.65 -25.17
N THR A 15 14.50 24.64 -24.71
CA THR A 15 13.94 23.33 -24.32
C THR A 15 13.07 23.48 -23.08
N LEU A 16 11.76 23.46 -23.26
CA LEU A 16 10.82 23.30 -22.16
C LEU A 16 10.97 21.87 -21.60
N LEU A 17 11.59 21.72 -20.43
CA LEU A 17 11.56 20.53 -19.64
C LEU A 17 10.14 20.43 -19.01
N VAL A 18 9.24 19.72 -19.67
CA VAL A 18 7.96 19.31 -19.07
C VAL A 18 8.29 18.20 -18.07
N SER A 19 8.41 18.56 -16.80
CA SER A 19 8.42 17.59 -15.71
C SER A 19 7.04 16.96 -15.65
N SER A 20 6.87 15.77 -16.23
CA SER A 20 5.68 14.96 -15.96
C SER A 20 5.74 14.55 -14.49
N ILE A 21 4.86 15.12 -13.68
CA ILE A 21 4.55 14.59 -12.35
C ILE A 21 3.90 13.22 -12.63
N ALA A 22 4.67 12.16 -12.49
CA ALA A 22 4.13 10.81 -12.54
C ALA A 22 3.18 10.68 -11.35
N SER A 23 1.88 10.79 -11.60
CA SER A 23 0.86 10.44 -10.63
C SER A 23 1.05 8.96 -10.32
N SER A 24 1.31 8.64 -9.06
CA SER A 24 1.37 7.25 -8.60
C SER A 24 0.02 6.60 -8.89
N ALA A 25 -0.04 5.76 -9.90
CA ALA A 25 -1.25 5.03 -10.21
C ALA A 25 -1.31 3.81 -9.28
N LEU A 26 -2.33 3.76 -8.42
CA LEU A 26 -2.63 2.63 -7.56
C LEU A 26 -3.80 1.84 -8.15
N ILE A 27 -3.64 0.52 -8.21
CA ILE A 27 -4.74 -0.41 -8.43
C ILE A 27 -5.22 -0.84 -7.05
N VAL A 28 -6.52 -0.70 -6.81
CA VAL A 28 -7.17 -1.10 -5.55
C VAL A 28 -8.08 -2.29 -5.82
N THR A 29 -8.07 -3.27 -4.93
CA THR A 29 -8.92 -4.45 -5.00
C THR A 29 -9.35 -4.89 -3.60
N ASP A 30 -10.56 -5.41 -3.49
CA ASP A 30 -11.13 -6.04 -2.30
C ASP A 30 -11.03 -7.58 -2.32
N SER A 31 -10.36 -8.12 -3.33
CA SER A 31 -10.19 -9.56 -3.54
C SER A 31 -8.73 -9.98 -3.41
N SER A 32 -8.42 -10.83 -2.44
CA SER A 32 -7.09 -11.39 -2.22
C SER A 32 -6.61 -12.23 -3.43
N SER A 33 -7.53 -12.95 -4.10
CA SER A 33 -7.20 -13.72 -5.30
C SER A 33 -6.88 -12.83 -6.51
N THR A 34 -7.60 -11.72 -6.68
CA THR A 34 -7.31 -10.72 -7.71
C THR A 34 -5.97 -10.04 -7.44
N PHE A 35 -5.71 -9.66 -6.19
CA PHE A 35 -4.43 -9.11 -5.75
C PHE A 35 -3.28 -10.04 -6.10
N ALA A 36 -3.38 -11.33 -5.72
CA ALA A 36 -2.37 -12.33 -5.99
C ALA A 36 -2.14 -12.52 -7.50
N ALA A 37 -3.20 -12.55 -8.30
CA ALA A 37 -3.11 -12.70 -9.76
C ALA A 37 -2.38 -11.51 -10.41
N ILE A 38 -2.64 -10.28 -9.95
CA ILE A 38 -1.97 -9.08 -10.47
C ILE A 38 -0.48 -9.11 -10.12
N VAL A 39 -0.12 -9.41 -8.87
CA VAL A 39 1.29 -9.51 -8.45
C VAL A 39 2.01 -10.59 -9.26
N ALA A 40 1.42 -11.77 -9.40
CA ALA A 40 1.99 -12.86 -10.19
C ALA A 40 2.15 -12.51 -11.68
N SER A 41 1.20 -11.78 -12.27
CA SER A 41 1.28 -11.33 -13.65
C SER A 41 2.45 -10.38 -13.91
N GLY A 42 2.88 -9.66 -12.88
CA GLY A 42 4.09 -8.81 -12.88
C GLY A 42 5.39 -9.58 -12.63
N GLY A 43 5.34 -10.91 -12.52
CA GLY A 43 6.51 -11.72 -12.15
C GLY A 43 6.89 -11.60 -10.67
N GLY A 44 5.99 -11.08 -9.85
CA GLY A 44 6.19 -10.89 -8.43
C GLY A 44 5.86 -12.13 -7.59
N SER A 45 6.23 -12.05 -6.33
CA SER A 45 5.90 -13.02 -5.28
C SER A 45 5.17 -12.35 -4.13
N ILE A 46 4.48 -13.14 -3.32
CA ILE A 46 3.74 -12.68 -2.16
C ILE A 46 4.30 -13.32 -0.90
N SER A 47 4.45 -12.52 0.15
CA SER A 47 4.69 -12.97 1.52
C SER A 47 3.52 -12.55 2.38
N THR A 48 3.07 -13.41 3.28
CA THR A 48 1.98 -13.11 4.22
C THR A 48 2.49 -13.18 5.66
N GLU A 49 2.17 -12.16 6.45
CA GLU A 49 2.40 -12.12 7.89
C GLU A 49 1.04 -12.30 8.58
N SER A 50 0.87 -13.38 9.33
CA SER A 50 -0.38 -13.72 10.03
C SER A 50 -0.40 -13.28 11.48
N PHE A 51 0.69 -12.72 11.98
CA PHE A 51 0.89 -12.25 13.36
C PHE A 51 0.74 -13.32 14.47
N GLU A 52 0.62 -14.60 14.15
CA GLU A 52 0.37 -15.68 15.10
C GLU A 52 1.46 -15.85 16.18
N THR A 53 2.66 -15.33 15.91
CA THR A 53 3.80 -15.38 16.85
C THR A 53 3.87 -14.20 17.80
N TYR A 54 2.99 -13.21 17.63
CA TYR A 54 2.98 -11.98 18.42
C TYR A 54 1.82 -12.01 19.43
N ASN A 55 2.04 -11.54 20.66
CA ASN A 55 0.99 -11.44 21.68
C ASN A 55 1.33 -10.37 22.71
N GLY A 56 0.36 -9.53 23.04
CA GLY A 56 0.48 -8.48 24.05
C GLY A 56 1.09 -7.19 23.54
N PHE A 57 1.65 -6.41 24.46
CA PHE A 57 2.20 -5.09 24.20
C PHE A 57 3.63 -5.15 23.67
N TYR A 58 3.91 -4.30 22.67
CA TYR A 58 5.23 -4.03 22.13
C TYR A 58 5.50 -2.53 22.08
N ALA A 59 6.73 -2.13 22.46
CA ALA A 59 7.18 -0.77 22.22
C ALA A 59 7.23 -0.49 20.71
N SER A 60 6.87 0.74 20.31
CA SER A 60 6.96 1.17 18.92
C SER A 60 8.41 1.56 18.56
N PRO A 61 8.93 1.11 17.40
CA PRO A 61 8.29 0.26 16.41
C PRO A 61 8.42 -1.25 16.73
N LEU A 62 7.41 -2.04 16.34
CA LEU A 62 7.48 -3.49 16.24
C LEU A 62 7.94 -3.86 14.81
N THR A 63 8.89 -4.79 14.70
CA THR A 63 9.42 -5.23 13.39
C THR A 63 9.16 -6.72 13.17
N GLY A 64 8.98 -7.09 11.90
CA GLY A 64 8.78 -8.48 11.51
C GLY A 64 9.10 -8.71 10.03
N GLY A 65 8.76 -9.90 9.55
CA GLY A 65 9.11 -10.33 8.20
C GLY A 65 10.62 -10.53 8.01
N SER A 66 11.05 -10.77 6.79
CA SER A 66 12.47 -10.93 6.45
C SER A 66 12.73 -10.58 4.99
N GLY A 67 13.98 -10.22 4.67
CA GLY A 67 14.38 -9.87 3.30
C GLY A 67 13.54 -8.72 2.74
N ASP A 68 13.05 -8.87 1.52
CA ASP A 68 12.25 -7.84 0.84
C ASP A 68 10.84 -7.66 1.45
N SER A 69 10.34 -8.62 2.23
CA SER A 69 9.06 -8.51 2.93
C SER A 69 9.17 -8.01 4.37
N ALA A 70 10.36 -7.58 4.81
CA ALA A 70 10.56 -6.99 6.13
C ALA A 70 9.70 -5.74 6.32
N TRP A 71 9.03 -5.66 7.46
CA TRP A 71 8.14 -4.56 7.81
C TRP A 71 8.43 -4.00 9.20
N SER A 72 7.96 -2.79 9.46
CA SER A 72 8.04 -2.09 10.73
C SER A 72 6.72 -1.39 11.01
N ALA A 73 6.04 -1.78 12.09
CA ALA A 73 4.78 -1.19 12.52
C ALA A 73 4.99 -0.19 13.65
N ALA A 74 4.45 1.02 13.51
CA ALA A 74 4.60 2.10 14.47
C ALA A 74 3.27 2.78 14.80
N ALA A 75 3.09 3.09 16.09
CA ALA A 75 1.98 3.90 16.59
C ALA A 75 2.41 4.67 17.86
N VAL A 76 1.80 5.81 18.10
CA VAL A 76 2.01 6.55 19.35
C VAL A 76 1.44 5.75 20.51
N GLY A 77 2.27 5.49 21.54
CA GLY A 77 1.88 4.69 22.69
C GLY A 77 2.09 3.19 22.53
N GLY A 78 2.65 2.75 21.39
CA GLY A 78 3.03 1.36 21.15
C GLY A 78 2.04 0.56 20.33
N ILE A 79 2.43 -0.67 20.06
CA ILE A 79 1.69 -1.67 19.30
C ILE A 79 1.10 -2.69 20.28
N PHE A 80 -0.08 -3.19 19.99
CA PHE A 80 -0.67 -4.30 20.73
C PHE A 80 -1.11 -5.40 19.75
N CYS A 81 -0.67 -6.62 20.03
CA CYS A 81 -1.12 -7.80 19.28
C CYS A 81 -2.06 -8.61 20.15
N GLY A 82 -3.23 -8.90 19.62
CA GLY A 82 -4.27 -9.60 20.36
C GLY A 82 -5.12 -10.48 19.48
N ALA A 83 -5.80 -11.46 20.10
CA ALA A 83 -6.61 -12.40 19.38
C ALA A 83 -7.98 -11.82 19.01
N VAL A 84 -8.35 -11.96 17.75
CA VAL A 84 -9.69 -11.76 17.23
C VAL A 84 -10.22 -13.14 16.82
N GLY A 85 -11.15 -13.70 17.60
CA GLY A 85 -11.52 -15.10 17.46
C GLY A 85 -10.36 -16.04 17.76
N THR A 86 -9.86 -16.75 16.76
CA THR A 86 -8.71 -17.68 16.89
C THR A 86 -7.43 -17.16 16.23
N SER A 87 -7.46 -16.00 15.56
CA SER A 87 -6.31 -15.41 14.87
C SER A 87 -5.70 -14.29 15.69
N GLN A 88 -4.38 -14.22 15.74
CA GLN A 88 -3.66 -13.08 16.29
C GLN A 88 -3.64 -11.95 15.27
N THR A 89 -3.79 -10.72 15.73
CA THR A 89 -3.86 -9.53 14.89
C THR A 89 -2.93 -8.45 15.40
N LEU A 90 -2.56 -7.52 14.53
CA LEU A 90 -1.75 -6.37 14.88
C LEU A 90 -2.63 -5.13 14.96
N SER A 91 -2.57 -4.44 16.09
CA SER A 91 -3.32 -3.22 16.37
C SER A 91 -2.45 -2.20 17.11
N THR A 92 -3.04 -1.09 17.50
CA THR A 92 -2.38 -0.04 18.29
C THR A 92 -2.77 -0.17 19.76
N ASN A 93 -1.89 0.27 20.66
CA ASN A 93 -2.21 0.31 22.09
C ASN A 93 -3.15 1.46 22.49
N ASN A 94 -3.29 2.45 21.65
CA ASN A 94 -4.19 3.61 21.80
C ASN A 94 -5.01 3.77 20.52
N PRO A 95 -6.18 4.46 20.53
CA PRO A 95 -6.99 4.73 19.34
C PRO A 95 -6.36 5.81 18.45
N VAL A 96 -5.21 5.49 17.85
CA VAL A 96 -4.37 6.36 17.01
C VAL A 96 -4.04 5.64 15.70
N PRO A 97 -3.57 6.36 14.68
CA PRO A 97 -3.16 5.72 13.44
C PRO A 97 -2.04 4.69 13.61
N LEU A 98 -2.14 3.58 12.88
CA LEU A 98 -1.11 2.57 12.69
C LEU A 98 -0.39 2.83 11.38
N THR A 99 0.94 2.92 11.41
CA THR A 99 1.77 3.00 10.21
C THR A 99 2.61 1.75 10.08
N ILE A 100 2.55 1.09 8.93
CA ILE A 100 3.42 -0.04 8.59
C ILE A 100 4.32 0.40 7.45
N SER A 101 5.63 0.33 7.66
CA SER A 101 6.67 0.77 6.73
C SER A 101 7.46 -0.42 6.20
N PHE A 102 7.95 -0.30 4.98
CA PHE A 102 8.75 -1.30 4.26
C PHE A 102 10.07 -0.67 3.85
N SER A 103 11.17 -1.40 4.02
CA SER A 103 12.51 -0.90 3.68
C SER A 103 12.99 -1.31 2.30
N SER A 104 12.36 -2.31 1.69
CA SER A 104 12.74 -2.79 0.37
C SER A 104 12.16 -1.93 -0.75
N PRO A 105 12.96 -1.52 -1.73
CA PRO A 105 12.49 -0.83 -2.92
C PRO A 105 11.69 -1.75 -3.88
N ASN A 106 11.58 -3.03 -3.56
CA ASN A 106 10.88 -4.04 -4.35
C ASN A 106 9.44 -4.29 -3.88
N VAL A 107 8.96 -3.59 -2.84
CA VAL A 107 7.57 -3.67 -2.38
C VAL A 107 6.69 -2.81 -3.28
N PHE A 108 5.93 -3.43 -4.16
CA PHE A 108 5.00 -2.75 -5.08
C PHE A 108 3.55 -3.05 -4.80
N ALA A 109 3.26 -3.99 -3.91
CA ALA A 109 1.90 -4.31 -3.54
C ALA A 109 1.82 -4.58 -2.03
N VAL A 110 0.77 -4.09 -1.40
CA VAL A 110 0.48 -4.30 0.02
C VAL A 110 -1.01 -4.52 0.18
N GLY A 111 -1.38 -5.49 1.01
CA GLY A 111 -2.76 -5.78 1.34
C GLY A 111 -2.87 -6.43 2.70
N GLY A 112 -4.10 -6.70 3.11
CA GLY A 112 -4.40 -7.35 4.38
C GLY A 112 -5.89 -7.30 4.67
N ASP A 113 -6.28 -7.93 5.76
CA ASP A 113 -7.61 -7.80 6.32
C ASP A 113 -7.62 -6.61 7.28
N PHE A 114 -8.31 -5.53 6.92
CA PHE A 114 -8.36 -4.28 7.69
C PHE A 114 -9.72 -4.13 8.35
N PHE A 115 -9.75 -3.92 9.66
CA PHE A 115 -10.98 -3.74 10.42
C PHE A 115 -10.74 -2.91 11.69
N ASN A 116 -11.84 -2.51 12.34
CA ASN A 116 -11.78 -1.84 13.63
C ASN A 116 -12.00 -2.84 14.75
N THR A 117 -11.29 -2.65 15.86
CA THR A 117 -11.58 -3.31 17.12
C THR A 117 -11.87 -2.30 18.23
N ASP A 118 -12.54 -2.76 19.28
CA ASP A 118 -12.57 -2.07 20.58
C ASP A 118 -11.34 -2.44 21.42
N SER A 119 -11.26 -1.92 22.64
CA SER A 119 -10.17 -2.20 23.58
C SER A 119 -10.11 -3.66 24.08
N ASN A 120 -11.13 -4.45 23.79
CA ASN A 120 -11.21 -5.88 24.14
C ASN A 120 -10.98 -6.79 22.93
N PHE A 121 -10.54 -6.24 21.81
CA PHE A 121 -10.38 -6.93 20.53
C PHE A 121 -11.66 -7.51 19.94
N ASN A 122 -12.83 -6.99 20.35
CA ASN A 122 -14.07 -7.30 19.63
C ASN A 122 -14.07 -6.49 18.33
N ILE A 123 -14.43 -7.14 17.23
CA ILE A 123 -14.60 -6.46 15.94
C ILE A 123 -15.80 -5.55 16.02
N VAL A 124 -15.63 -4.30 15.61
CA VAL A 124 -16.68 -3.29 15.60
C VAL A 124 -16.80 -2.65 14.22
N PRO A 125 -18.03 -2.37 13.75
CA PRO A 125 -18.23 -1.66 12.50
C PRO A 125 -17.73 -0.21 12.62
N GLY A 126 -17.28 0.35 11.52
CA GLY A 126 -16.85 1.74 11.45
C GLY A 126 -15.99 2.01 10.24
N THR A 127 -15.72 3.28 10.00
CA THR A 127 -14.95 3.75 8.85
C THR A 127 -13.46 3.68 9.14
N ILE A 128 -12.69 3.15 8.19
CA ILE A 128 -11.23 3.14 8.18
C ILE A 128 -10.75 3.95 6.98
N THR A 129 -9.74 4.77 7.17
CA THR A 129 -8.97 5.38 6.09
C THR A 129 -7.65 4.67 5.95
N ILE A 130 -7.33 4.20 4.74
CA ILE A 130 -6.06 3.59 4.41
C ILE A 130 -5.34 4.51 3.42
N SER A 131 -4.16 5.00 3.80
CA SER A 131 -3.34 5.89 2.97
C SER A 131 -2.12 5.14 2.48
N VAL A 132 -1.93 5.10 1.15
CA VAL A 132 -0.84 4.42 0.45
C VAL A 132 -0.30 5.35 -0.63
N ALA A 133 1.01 5.54 -0.69
CA ALA A 133 1.69 6.36 -1.70
C ALA A 133 1.05 7.76 -1.88
N GLY A 134 0.61 8.39 -0.77
CA GLY A 134 0.00 9.72 -0.78
C GLY A 134 -1.48 9.77 -1.19
N VAL A 135 -2.10 8.62 -1.47
CA VAL A 135 -3.53 8.52 -1.79
C VAL A 135 -4.27 7.87 -0.63
N SER A 136 -5.42 8.41 -0.25
CA SER A 136 -6.25 7.90 0.84
C SER A 136 -7.52 7.25 0.30
N TYR A 137 -7.82 6.06 0.82
CA TYR A 137 -9.01 5.29 0.52
C TYR A 137 -9.87 5.16 1.77
N VAL A 138 -11.14 5.49 1.65
CA VAL A 138 -12.12 5.30 2.72
C VAL A 138 -12.76 3.93 2.55
N TYR A 139 -12.84 3.20 3.63
CA TYR A 139 -13.27 1.82 3.66
C TYR A 139 -14.19 1.60 4.86
N GLU A 140 -15.34 0.97 4.63
CA GLU A 140 -16.28 0.64 5.70
C GLU A 140 -16.02 -0.76 6.22
N SER A 141 -15.50 -0.84 7.45
CA SER A 141 -15.43 -2.10 8.19
C SER A 141 -16.83 -2.47 8.65
N ASN A 142 -17.39 -3.51 8.07
CA ASN A 142 -18.74 -3.98 8.34
C ASN A 142 -18.84 -4.98 9.52
N GLY A 143 -17.82 -5.00 10.39
CA GLY A 143 -17.78 -5.91 11.54
C GLY A 143 -17.29 -7.32 11.20
N SER A 144 -16.49 -7.46 10.13
CA SER A 144 -15.86 -8.72 9.74
C SER A 144 -14.33 -8.62 9.81
N SER A 145 -13.68 -9.70 10.28
CA SER A 145 -12.22 -9.85 10.25
C SER A 145 -11.67 -10.28 8.88
N THR A 146 -12.55 -10.50 7.90
CA THR A 146 -12.15 -10.95 6.55
C THR A 146 -12.39 -9.88 5.50
N SER A 147 -12.11 -8.64 5.85
CA SER A 147 -12.30 -7.48 4.99
C SER A 147 -10.99 -7.15 4.26
N PHE A 148 -10.68 -7.91 3.20
CA PHE A 148 -9.45 -7.72 2.45
C PHE A 148 -9.42 -6.38 1.71
N GLY A 149 -8.30 -5.66 1.83
CA GLY A 149 -7.96 -4.50 1.01
C GLY A 149 -6.57 -4.67 0.41
N GLY A 150 -6.44 -4.49 -0.90
CA GLY A 150 -5.16 -4.61 -1.61
C GLY A 150 -4.85 -3.39 -2.45
N PHE A 151 -3.59 -2.95 -2.41
CA PHE A 151 -3.07 -1.77 -3.10
C PHE A 151 -1.83 -2.17 -3.90
N ILE A 152 -1.83 -1.94 -5.20
CA ILE A 152 -0.73 -2.29 -6.10
C ILE A 152 -0.28 -1.02 -6.81
N SER A 153 0.97 -0.63 -6.63
CA SER A 153 1.57 0.52 -7.29
C SER A 153 2.09 0.12 -8.66
N THR A 154 1.76 0.92 -9.68
CA THR A 154 2.25 0.73 -11.05
C THR A 154 3.43 1.64 -11.41
N SER A 155 3.86 2.51 -10.49
CA SER A 155 4.85 3.55 -10.81
C SER A 155 6.06 3.61 -9.86
N GLY A 156 5.98 3.00 -8.69
CA GLY A 156 7.06 3.06 -7.70
C GLY A 156 6.82 2.13 -6.52
N ALA A 157 7.82 1.95 -5.69
CA ALA A 157 7.69 1.18 -4.46
C ALA A 157 6.69 1.81 -3.49
N ILE A 158 6.08 0.98 -2.68
CA ILE A 158 5.26 1.39 -1.54
C ILE A 158 6.15 1.38 -0.30
N ASP A 159 6.48 2.56 0.20
CA ASP A 159 7.32 2.71 1.39
C ASP A 159 6.54 2.48 2.69
N SER A 160 5.24 2.78 2.69
CA SER A 160 4.38 2.59 3.86
C SER A 160 2.90 2.59 3.53
N ILE A 161 2.13 2.01 4.46
CA ILE A 161 0.69 2.18 4.57
C ILE A 161 0.36 2.80 5.93
N LYS A 162 -0.59 3.72 5.96
CA LYS A 162 -1.17 4.27 7.18
C LYS A 162 -2.62 3.85 7.28
N ILE A 163 -3.00 3.28 8.41
CA ILE A 163 -4.34 2.80 8.70
C ILE A 163 -4.88 3.66 9.85
N GLU A 164 -6.04 4.25 9.67
CA GLU A 164 -6.64 5.18 10.63
C GLU A 164 -8.13 4.89 10.80
N SER A 165 -8.54 4.59 12.03
CA SER A 165 -9.94 4.47 12.38
C SER A 165 -10.57 5.85 12.55
N ILE A 166 -11.69 6.10 11.88
CA ILE A 166 -12.40 7.38 12.03
C ILE A 166 -13.17 7.36 13.35
N GLN A 167 -12.72 8.20 14.28
CA GLN A 167 -13.34 8.37 15.58
C GLN A 167 -14.60 9.26 15.47
N GLY A 168 -15.52 9.16 16.42
CA GLY A 168 -16.67 10.09 16.50
C GLY A 168 -18.03 9.49 16.15
N GLY A 169 -18.10 8.19 15.94
CA GLY A 169 -19.35 7.44 15.87
C GLY A 169 -19.94 7.13 17.26
N PRO A 170 -20.97 6.31 17.34
CA PRO A 170 -21.57 5.86 18.62
C PRO A 170 -20.60 4.99 19.44
N ILE A 171 -19.59 4.42 18.80
CA ILE A 171 -18.53 3.65 19.44
C ILE A 171 -17.30 4.56 19.54
N LEU A 172 -16.85 4.79 20.76
CA LEU A 172 -15.64 5.56 21.06
C LEU A 172 -14.43 4.62 21.14
N ASN A 173 -13.25 5.14 20.80
CA ASN A 173 -11.99 4.43 20.87
C ASN A 173 -11.93 3.22 19.93
N LEU A 174 -12.06 3.49 18.63
CA LEU A 174 -11.79 2.51 17.58
C LEU A 174 -10.30 2.36 17.34
N TYR A 175 -9.84 1.13 17.32
CA TYR A 175 -8.43 0.78 17.10
C TYR A 175 -8.26 0.21 15.69
N PRO A 176 -7.41 0.81 14.85
CA PRO A 176 -7.12 0.26 13.52
C PRO A 176 -6.36 -1.05 13.68
N THR A 177 -6.91 -2.10 13.11
CA THR A 177 -6.41 -3.47 13.24
C THR A 177 -6.18 -4.07 11.87
N VAL A 178 -5.10 -4.82 11.72
CA VAL A 178 -4.78 -5.59 10.52
C VAL A 178 -4.46 -7.03 10.87
N ASP A 179 -4.97 -7.93 10.02
CA ASP A 179 -4.61 -9.35 10.00
C ASP A 179 -4.15 -9.73 8.58
N ASN A 180 -3.43 -10.85 8.48
CA ASN A 180 -2.98 -11.38 7.19
C ASN A 180 -2.31 -10.31 6.29
N LEU A 181 -1.35 -9.55 6.86
CA LEU A 181 -0.63 -8.54 6.09
C LEU A 181 0.11 -9.20 4.92
N VAL A 182 -0.24 -8.80 3.71
CA VAL A 182 0.32 -9.34 2.48
C VAL A 182 1.27 -8.32 1.86
N VAL A 183 2.50 -8.72 1.60
CA VAL A 183 3.53 -7.92 0.94
C VAL A 183 3.84 -8.53 -0.42
N GLY A 184 3.55 -7.81 -1.49
CA GLY A 184 3.85 -8.18 -2.86
C GLY A 184 5.16 -7.56 -3.33
N ILE A 185 6.11 -8.42 -3.70
CA ILE A 185 7.44 -8.04 -4.14
C ILE A 185 7.51 -8.25 -5.65
N VAL A 186 7.78 -7.16 -6.38
CA VAL A 186 7.91 -7.19 -7.83
C VAL A 186 9.30 -6.68 -8.20
N PRO A 187 10.11 -7.43 -8.97
CA PRO A 187 11.51 -7.11 -9.22
C PRO A 187 11.79 -5.75 -9.87
N SER A 188 10.80 -5.14 -10.54
CA SER A 188 10.87 -3.77 -11.09
C SER A 188 9.56 -3.41 -11.77
N PRO A 189 9.07 -2.14 -11.67
CA PRO A 189 7.89 -1.69 -12.40
C PRO A 189 8.04 -1.73 -13.93
N ALA A 190 9.27 -1.73 -14.45
CA ALA A 190 9.54 -1.94 -15.87
C ALA A 190 9.02 -3.30 -16.38
N VAL A 191 9.01 -4.31 -15.52
CA VAL A 191 8.50 -5.66 -15.86
C VAL A 191 6.97 -5.65 -15.97
N LEU A 192 6.29 -4.90 -15.11
CA LEU A 192 4.82 -4.73 -15.18
C LEU A 192 4.39 -4.04 -16.50
N ALA A 193 5.14 -3.02 -16.92
CA ALA A 193 4.88 -2.33 -18.18
C ALA A 193 5.12 -3.23 -19.40
N LEU A 194 6.16 -4.05 -19.38
CA LEU A 194 6.48 -5.02 -20.43
C LEU A 194 5.45 -6.16 -20.50
N GLY A 195 4.97 -6.66 -19.36
CA GLY A 195 3.92 -7.68 -19.29
C GLY A 195 2.58 -7.19 -19.86
N ALA A 196 2.19 -5.96 -19.55
CA ALA A 196 0.99 -5.32 -20.09
C ALA A 196 1.09 -5.09 -21.61
N LEU A 197 2.25 -4.66 -22.11
CA LEU A 197 2.52 -4.50 -23.54
C LEU A 197 2.52 -5.85 -24.28
N ALA A 198 3.13 -6.89 -23.73
CA ALA A 198 3.15 -8.24 -24.32
C ALA A 198 1.73 -8.83 -24.39
N GLY A 199 0.90 -8.62 -23.38
CA GLY A 199 -0.52 -9.02 -23.37
C GLY A 199 -1.35 -8.33 -24.44
N MET A 200 -1.10 -7.06 -24.72
CA MET A 200 -1.78 -6.31 -25.79
C MET A 200 -1.36 -6.73 -27.20
N VAL A 201 -0.08 -7.06 -27.41
CA VAL A 201 0.45 -7.51 -28.70
C VAL A 201 -0.05 -8.92 -29.04
N SER A 202 -0.18 -9.82 -28.05
CA SER A 202 -0.70 -11.16 -28.28
C SER A 202 -2.18 -11.19 -28.67
N ARG A 203 -2.99 -10.23 -28.20
CA ARG A 203 -4.40 -10.08 -28.59
C ARG A 203 -4.57 -9.64 -30.06
N ARG A 204 -3.67 -8.82 -30.59
CA ARG A 204 -3.73 -8.32 -31.98
C ARG A 204 -3.43 -9.38 -33.04
N ARG A 205 -2.79 -10.51 -32.69
CA ARG A 205 -2.46 -11.59 -33.66
C ARG A 205 -3.55 -12.66 -33.78
N ARG A 206 -4.67 -12.53 -33.05
CA ARG A 206 -5.79 -13.49 -33.06
C ARG A 206 -7.09 -12.92 -33.65
N SER A 207 -7.05 -11.74 -34.26
CA SER A 207 -8.19 -11.12 -34.99
C SER A 207 -7.93 -11.09 -36.50
#